data_c8593d7aa90d0ebc66b6522b99893def
#
_entry.id   c8593d7aa90d0ebc66b6522b99893def
#
_cell.length_a   1.000
_cell.length_b   1.000
_cell.length_c   1.000
_cell.angle_alpha   90.00
_cell.angle_beta   90.00
_cell.angle_gamma   90.00
#
_symmetry.space_group_name_H-M   'P 1'
#
loop_
_entity.id
_entity.type
_entity.pdbx_description
1 polymer ?
#
loop_
_entity_poly.entity_id
_entity_poly.type
_entity_poly.pdbx_seq_one_letter_code
_entity_poly.pdbx_strand_id
1 'polypeptide(L)'
;TLRRSSAASDVYKRQATVSPSTLTFTPTNWDTAQTITVTGVDDDQVDGDQTTNITISVVDASSDNDFDGISDQNIGVETTDDDSVGFTVVETSGSTIVGEDGSTDLFSIVLNVQPSSDVVFTIASSDTGEATVTSSLTFTSANWDTAQNVTVTGVDDDPIDGDQTSTLTISILDVVSDDDFDNVPDRTLSVTTTDDDVAGFTIAETNGSTGVTEAGSTDLFTVVLNAQPTTDVVLTISSGDTGEATVTSSLTFTAANWDTAQDVTVTGVDDDIVDGSVTSTITVAINDGSSDDNFDAVADQTVSVTTTDDDVAGFTIAETN
;
A
#
# COMPACT_ATOMS: atom_id res chain seq x y z
N THR A 1 -56.71 32.97 -11.86
CA THR A 1 -55.96 32.06 -10.96
C THR A 1 -55.17 31.09 -11.86
N LEU A 2 -53.87 31.08 -11.73
CA LEU A 2 -52.96 30.22 -12.52
C LEU A 2 -52.81 28.86 -11.80
N ARG A 3 -52.96 27.77 -12.55
CA ARG A 3 -52.64 26.43 -12.10
C ARG A 3 -51.48 25.83 -12.90
N ARG A 4 -50.65 25.07 -12.22
CA ARG A 4 -49.73 24.14 -12.82
C ARG A 4 -50.47 22.93 -13.33
N SER A 5 -50.38 22.61 -14.61
CA SER A 5 -50.67 21.28 -15.12
C SER A 5 -49.37 20.48 -15.03
N SER A 6 -49.28 19.55 -14.11
CA SER A 6 -48.30 18.48 -14.21
C SER A 6 -49.05 17.23 -14.68
N ALA A 7 -49.00 16.98 -15.96
CA ALA A 7 -49.29 15.69 -16.54
C ALA A 7 -48.15 15.34 -17.49
N ALA A 8 -47.02 15.00 -16.93
CA ALA A 8 -46.09 14.05 -17.52
C ALA A 8 -45.84 13.04 -16.43
N SER A 9 -46.35 11.86 -16.63
CA SER A 9 -46.01 10.66 -15.96
C SER A 9 -44.51 10.45 -16.12
N ASP A 10 -43.90 10.26 -14.99
CA ASP A 10 -42.80 9.35 -14.76
C ASP A 10 -41.38 9.78 -15.12
N VAL A 11 -40.54 9.64 -14.10
CA VAL A 11 -39.06 9.48 -14.09
C VAL A 11 -38.20 10.71 -14.34
N TYR A 12 -38.64 11.76 -15.00
CA TYR A 12 -37.81 12.96 -15.09
C TYR A 12 -38.05 13.88 -13.89
N LYS A 13 -37.00 14.09 -13.10
CA LYS A 13 -36.92 15.09 -12.04
C LYS A 13 -37.44 16.43 -12.59
N ARG A 14 -38.10 17.22 -11.76
CA ARG A 14 -38.59 18.54 -12.16
C ARG A 14 -37.41 19.45 -12.38
N GLN A 15 -37.06 19.72 -13.61
CA GLN A 15 -35.92 20.57 -13.99
C GLN A 15 -36.09 22.03 -13.60
N ALA A 16 -37.33 22.51 -13.34
CA ALA A 16 -37.59 23.84 -12.85
C ALA A 16 -38.82 23.92 -11.93
N THR A 17 -38.78 24.83 -10.99
CA THR A 17 -39.91 25.17 -10.09
C THR A 17 -40.34 26.60 -10.33
N VAL A 18 -41.59 26.92 -9.96
CA VAL A 18 -42.15 28.27 -10.07
C VAL A 18 -42.73 28.74 -8.75
N SER A 19 -42.52 30.01 -8.42
CA SER A 19 -43.07 30.65 -7.23
C SER A 19 -43.48 32.13 -7.51
N PRO A 20 -44.65 32.54 -7.14
CA PRO A 20 -45.81 31.78 -6.66
C PRO A 20 -46.41 30.90 -7.75
N SER A 21 -47.08 29.79 -7.39
CA SER A 21 -47.76 28.88 -8.31
C SER A 21 -49.12 29.39 -8.78
N THR A 22 -49.61 30.45 -8.21
CA THR A 22 -50.88 31.11 -8.58
C THR A 22 -50.76 32.64 -8.43
N LEU A 23 -51.30 33.32 -9.42
CA LEU A 23 -51.46 34.77 -9.37
C LEU A 23 -52.97 35.13 -9.38
N THR A 24 -53.29 36.19 -8.69
CA THR A 24 -54.68 36.69 -8.66
C THR A 24 -54.71 38.15 -9.14
N PHE A 25 -55.40 38.36 -10.23
CA PHE A 25 -55.71 39.69 -10.75
C PHE A 25 -57.10 40.12 -10.27
N THR A 26 -57.25 41.34 -9.83
CA THR A 26 -58.45 41.95 -9.31
C THR A 26 -58.74 43.23 -10.07
N PRO A 27 -59.95 43.82 -9.97
CA PRO A 27 -60.24 45.11 -10.60
C PRO A 27 -59.30 46.25 -10.16
N THR A 28 -58.54 46.09 -9.07
CA THR A 28 -57.64 47.12 -8.55
C THR A 28 -56.14 46.90 -8.91
N ASN A 29 -55.78 45.74 -9.47
CA ASN A 29 -54.39 45.38 -9.81
C ASN A 29 -54.25 44.74 -11.17
N TRP A 30 -55.28 44.70 -11.98
CA TRP A 30 -55.30 43.98 -13.28
C TRP A 30 -54.25 44.49 -14.28
N ASP A 31 -53.87 45.78 -14.18
CA ASP A 31 -52.87 46.47 -15.01
C ASP A 31 -51.50 46.49 -14.38
N THR A 32 -51.31 45.87 -13.24
CA THR A 32 -50.04 45.80 -12.56
C THR A 32 -49.38 44.45 -12.80
N ALA A 33 -48.21 44.44 -13.39
CA ALA A 33 -47.46 43.21 -13.68
C ALA A 33 -47.14 42.49 -12.36
N GLN A 34 -47.44 41.20 -12.35
CA GLN A 34 -47.07 40.29 -11.22
C GLN A 34 -45.95 39.38 -11.68
N THR A 35 -44.97 39.15 -10.81
CA THR A 35 -43.76 38.41 -11.11
C THR A 35 -43.89 36.97 -10.65
N ILE A 36 -43.45 36.04 -11.49
CA ILE A 36 -43.22 34.62 -11.14
C ILE A 36 -41.70 34.40 -11.21
N THR A 37 -41.13 33.86 -10.16
CA THR A 37 -39.75 33.40 -10.14
C THR A 37 -39.70 31.96 -10.63
N VAL A 38 -38.81 31.69 -11.58
CA VAL A 38 -38.48 30.32 -12.04
C VAL A 38 -37.12 30.01 -11.47
N THR A 39 -36.99 28.83 -10.87
CA THR A 39 -35.73 28.36 -10.27
C THR A 39 -35.41 26.99 -10.89
N GLY A 40 -34.21 26.83 -11.41
CA GLY A 40 -33.66 25.53 -11.85
C GLY A 40 -33.62 24.55 -10.66
N VAL A 41 -33.71 23.30 -10.93
CA VAL A 41 -33.54 22.22 -9.96
C VAL A 41 -32.28 21.47 -10.34
N ASP A 42 -31.32 21.49 -9.47
CA ASP A 42 -30.09 20.74 -9.52
C ASP A 42 -30.36 19.24 -9.34
N ASP A 43 -29.71 18.41 -10.15
CA ASP A 43 -29.65 16.96 -9.92
C ASP A 43 -28.21 16.47 -10.16
N ASP A 44 -27.89 15.23 -9.96
CA ASP A 44 -26.53 14.71 -10.04
C ASP A 44 -26.33 13.84 -11.30
N GLN A 45 -27.04 14.13 -12.39
CA GLN A 45 -27.00 13.35 -13.63
C GLN A 45 -26.45 14.20 -14.79
N VAL A 46 -25.52 13.67 -15.52
CA VAL A 46 -25.03 14.25 -16.77
C VAL A 46 -26.07 13.92 -17.85
N ASP A 47 -27.14 14.73 -17.97
CA ASP A 47 -28.20 14.52 -18.94
C ASP A 47 -28.30 15.65 -20.00
N GLY A 48 -27.34 16.58 -19.93
CA GLY A 48 -27.26 17.76 -20.79
C GLY A 48 -28.37 18.79 -20.51
N ASP A 49 -28.27 19.95 -21.14
CA ASP A 49 -29.24 21.04 -20.96
C ASP A 49 -30.67 20.56 -21.23
N GLN A 50 -31.54 20.71 -20.23
CA GLN A 50 -32.91 20.23 -20.27
C GLN A 50 -33.89 21.37 -20.51
N THR A 51 -34.87 21.15 -21.41
CA THR A 51 -35.93 22.13 -21.69
C THR A 51 -37.25 21.68 -21.08
N THR A 52 -37.84 22.48 -20.20
CA THR A 52 -39.19 22.27 -19.67
C THR A 52 -40.14 23.40 -20.01
N ASN A 53 -41.45 23.11 -20.08
CA ASN A 53 -42.45 24.14 -20.34
C ASN A 53 -43.22 24.50 -19.07
N ILE A 54 -43.27 25.83 -18.82
CA ILE A 54 -44.19 26.42 -17.83
C ILE A 54 -45.47 26.80 -18.54
N THR A 55 -46.57 26.13 -18.20
CA THR A 55 -47.87 26.46 -18.71
C THR A 55 -48.61 27.42 -17.77
N ILE A 56 -49.08 28.51 -18.35
CA ILE A 56 -49.93 29.49 -17.68
C ILE A 56 -51.34 29.33 -18.19
N SER A 57 -52.28 28.96 -17.33
CA SER A 57 -53.68 28.77 -17.63
C SER A 57 -54.57 29.55 -16.71
N VAL A 58 -55.75 29.90 -17.18
CA VAL A 58 -56.84 30.44 -16.32
C VAL A 58 -57.50 29.31 -15.53
N VAL A 59 -57.83 29.55 -14.27
CA VAL A 59 -58.53 28.60 -13.42
C VAL A 59 -60.02 28.94 -13.50
N ASP A 60 -60.75 28.41 -14.44
CA ASP A 60 -62.13 28.72 -14.77
C ASP A 60 -63.05 28.69 -13.53
N ALA A 61 -62.95 27.67 -12.68
CA ALA A 61 -63.76 27.56 -11.48
C ALA A 61 -63.60 28.69 -10.42
N SER A 62 -62.57 29.54 -10.62
CA SER A 62 -62.26 30.62 -9.66
C SER A 62 -61.98 31.97 -10.35
N SER A 63 -62.30 32.04 -11.66
CA SER A 63 -62.06 33.23 -12.48
C SER A 63 -63.39 33.78 -13.03
N ASP A 64 -63.33 35.00 -13.55
CA ASP A 64 -64.44 35.56 -14.28
C ASP A 64 -64.71 34.81 -15.56
N ASN A 65 -65.97 34.47 -15.86
CA ASN A 65 -66.37 33.66 -17.04
C ASN A 65 -65.96 34.28 -18.35
N ASP A 66 -65.73 35.61 -18.40
CA ASP A 66 -65.25 36.26 -19.61
C ASP A 66 -63.81 35.84 -20.01
N PHE A 67 -63.07 35.21 -19.06
CA PHE A 67 -61.72 34.69 -19.24
C PHE A 67 -61.62 33.20 -19.49
N ASP A 68 -62.73 32.44 -19.37
CA ASP A 68 -62.76 30.96 -19.50
C ASP A 68 -62.26 30.48 -20.89
N GLY A 69 -62.40 31.30 -21.91
CA GLY A 69 -62.02 30.96 -23.30
C GLY A 69 -60.56 31.31 -23.65
N ILE A 70 -59.77 31.75 -22.68
CA ILE A 70 -58.37 32.13 -22.96
C ILE A 70 -57.48 30.88 -23.03
N SER A 71 -56.82 30.70 -24.17
CA SER A 71 -55.91 29.60 -24.39
C SER A 71 -54.70 29.67 -23.48
N ASP A 72 -54.25 28.52 -23.00
CA ASP A 72 -53.00 28.40 -22.24
C ASP A 72 -51.84 28.99 -22.98
N GLN A 73 -50.94 29.61 -22.22
CA GLN A 73 -49.66 30.13 -22.68
C GLN A 73 -48.51 29.28 -22.14
N ASN A 74 -47.52 29.02 -23.00
CA ASN A 74 -46.36 28.20 -22.64
C ASN A 74 -45.09 29.04 -22.76
N ILE A 75 -44.24 28.89 -21.77
CA ILE A 75 -42.91 29.48 -21.69
C ILE A 75 -41.91 28.35 -21.59
N GLY A 76 -41.04 28.22 -22.60
CA GLY A 76 -39.87 27.30 -22.53
C GLY A 76 -38.83 27.81 -21.55
N VAL A 77 -38.36 26.93 -20.68
CA VAL A 77 -37.29 27.19 -19.74
C VAL A 77 -36.23 26.15 -19.98
N GLU A 78 -35.02 26.60 -20.19
CA GLU A 78 -33.82 25.77 -20.29
C GLU A 78 -33.12 25.78 -18.94
N THR A 79 -32.85 24.59 -18.41
CA THR A 79 -31.99 24.39 -17.24
C THR A 79 -30.67 23.84 -17.75
N THR A 80 -29.58 24.55 -17.48
CA THR A 80 -28.24 24.11 -17.89
C THR A 80 -27.75 23.02 -16.97
N ASP A 81 -27.13 21.99 -17.57
CA ASP A 81 -26.43 20.92 -16.87
C ASP A 81 -25.05 21.39 -16.44
N ASP A 82 -24.71 21.30 -15.19
CA ASP A 82 -23.39 21.65 -14.64
C ASP A 82 -22.63 20.45 -14.07
N ASP A 83 -23.15 19.23 -14.27
CA ASP A 83 -22.54 17.97 -13.86
C ASP A 83 -21.40 17.53 -14.80
N SER A 84 -20.43 16.84 -14.26
CA SER A 84 -19.28 16.33 -15.02
C SER A 84 -18.90 14.92 -14.55
N VAL A 85 -18.81 14.00 -15.51
CA VAL A 85 -18.32 12.63 -15.24
C VAL A 85 -16.92 12.64 -14.70
N GLY A 86 -16.68 11.75 -13.73
CA GLY A 86 -15.38 11.61 -13.12
C GLY A 86 -15.44 10.90 -11.78
N PHE A 87 -14.27 10.79 -11.16
CA PHE A 87 -14.14 10.23 -9.82
C PHE A 87 -13.08 10.97 -9.01
N THR A 88 -13.23 10.91 -7.70
CA THR A 88 -12.30 11.47 -6.73
C THR A 88 -11.61 10.36 -5.98
N VAL A 89 -10.27 10.47 -5.84
CA VAL A 89 -9.43 9.59 -5.03
C VAL A 89 -8.95 10.35 -3.82
N VAL A 90 -9.11 9.77 -2.63
CA VAL A 90 -8.66 10.38 -1.37
C VAL A 90 -7.81 9.39 -0.61
N GLU A 91 -6.55 9.75 -0.38
CA GLU A 91 -5.60 8.99 0.44
C GLU A 91 -5.84 9.24 1.92
N THR A 92 -5.75 8.18 2.73
CA THR A 92 -5.73 8.30 4.19
C THR A 92 -4.44 9.03 4.60
N SER A 93 -4.58 10.09 5.39
CA SER A 93 -3.44 10.92 5.84
C SER A 93 -2.64 11.64 4.72
N GLY A 94 -3.09 11.59 3.47
CA GLY A 94 -2.51 12.31 2.33
C GLY A 94 -1.30 11.64 1.68
N SER A 95 -1.04 10.38 1.99
CA SER A 95 -0.05 9.50 1.35
C SER A 95 -0.42 8.05 1.57
N THR A 96 0.01 7.16 0.70
CA THR A 96 -0.16 5.71 0.83
C THR A 96 1.20 5.07 1.13
N ILE A 97 1.34 4.54 2.34
CA ILE A 97 2.59 3.94 2.85
C ILE A 97 2.26 2.60 3.51
N VAL A 98 2.97 1.57 3.11
CA VAL A 98 2.90 0.22 3.67
C VAL A 98 4.30 -0.26 4.06
N GLY A 99 4.42 -1.31 4.84
CA GLY A 99 5.70 -1.95 5.16
C GLY A 99 5.73 -3.36 4.61
N GLU A 100 6.91 -3.89 4.36
CA GLU A 100 7.14 -5.27 3.94
C GLU A 100 6.65 -6.27 4.97
N ASP A 101 6.51 -5.86 6.23
CA ASP A 101 5.88 -6.65 7.29
C ASP A 101 4.42 -7.07 7.01
N GLY A 102 3.87 -6.72 5.84
CA GLY A 102 2.49 -6.97 5.44
C GLY A 102 1.50 -5.96 6.00
N SER A 103 1.96 -4.82 6.47
CA SER A 103 1.08 -3.73 6.91
C SER A 103 0.21 -3.22 5.78
N THR A 104 -0.90 -2.58 6.12
CA THR A 104 -1.88 -2.11 5.13
C THR A 104 -2.17 -0.63 5.28
N ASP A 105 -2.43 0.03 4.16
CA ASP A 105 -2.98 1.39 4.11
C ASP A 105 -4.20 1.43 3.19
N LEU A 106 -4.97 2.52 3.27
CA LEU A 106 -6.23 2.69 2.59
C LEU A 106 -6.26 4.01 1.81
N PHE A 107 -6.85 3.94 0.64
CA PHE A 107 -7.41 5.12 -0.02
C PHE A 107 -8.86 4.85 -0.41
N SER A 108 -9.60 5.87 -0.75
CA SER A 108 -11.00 5.72 -1.16
C SER A 108 -11.27 6.34 -2.52
N ILE A 109 -12.25 5.77 -3.21
CA ILE A 109 -12.77 6.26 -4.50
C ILE A 109 -14.24 6.58 -4.33
N VAL A 110 -14.73 7.64 -4.97
CA VAL A 110 -16.13 8.04 -5.07
C VAL A 110 -16.38 8.65 -6.44
N LEU A 111 -17.53 8.40 -7.05
CA LEU A 111 -17.92 9.05 -8.30
C LEU A 111 -18.36 10.49 -8.05
N ASN A 112 -18.25 11.33 -9.07
CA ASN A 112 -18.65 12.74 -8.99
C ASN A 112 -20.14 12.92 -9.34
N VAL A 113 -20.72 11.98 -10.12
CA VAL A 113 -22.09 12.04 -10.61
C VAL A 113 -22.75 10.66 -10.57
N GLN A 114 -24.08 10.63 -10.58
CA GLN A 114 -24.84 9.38 -10.56
C GLN A 114 -24.77 8.68 -11.93
N PRO A 115 -24.27 7.45 -12.00
CA PRO A 115 -24.22 6.69 -13.24
C PRO A 115 -25.59 6.14 -13.60
N SER A 116 -25.86 5.99 -14.89
CA SER A 116 -27.08 5.37 -15.43
C SER A 116 -27.01 3.82 -15.36
N SER A 117 -25.81 3.27 -15.38
CA SER A 117 -25.50 1.84 -15.20
C SER A 117 -24.26 1.68 -14.32
N ASP A 118 -23.83 0.44 -14.06
CA ASP A 118 -22.67 0.19 -13.19
C ASP A 118 -21.38 0.77 -13.78
N VAL A 119 -20.50 1.28 -12.91
CA VAL A 119 -19.12 1.71 -13.24
C VAL A 119 -18.15 0.79 -12.51
N VAL A 120 -17.33 0.07 -13.27
CA VAL A 120 -16.38 -0.92 -12.75
C VAL A 120 -14.97 -0.39 -12.86
N PHE A 121 -14.29 -0.30 -11.74
CA PHE A 121 -12.88 0.06 -11.67
C PHE A 121 -11.98 -1.18 -11.66
N THR A 122 -10.83 -1.05 -12.30
CA THR A 122 -9.67 -1.93 -12.14
C THR A 122 -8.53 -1.15 -11.53
N ILE A 123 -7.89 -1.73 -10.53
CA ILE A 123 -6.74 -1.14 -9.84
C ILE A 123 -5.57 -2.12 -9.91
N ALA A 124 -4.42 -1.65 -10.37
CA ALA A 124 -3.23 -2.49 -10.55
C ALA A 124 -1.99 -1.81 -9.98
N SER A 125 -1.14 -2.57 -9.31
CA SER A 125 0.20 -2.15 -8.90
C SER A 125 1.19 -2.37 -10.04
N SER A 126 2.13 -1.44 -10.21
CA SER A 126 3.26 -1.59 -11.15
C SER A 126 4.28 -2.62 -10.67
N ASP A 127 4.34 -2.85 -9.35
CA ASP A 127 5.16 -3.84 -8.71
C ASP A 127 4.38 -4.59 -7.63
N THR A 128 4.08 -5.84 -7.88
CA THR A 128 3.35 -6.71 -6.96
C THR A 128 4.28 -7.46 -6.00
N GLY A 129 5.59 -7.35 -6.19
CA GLY A 129 6.61 -7.79 -5.25
C GLY A 129 6.69 -6.86 -4.04
N GLU A 130 6.37 -5.57 -4.24
CA GLU A 130 6.40 -4.54 -3.22
C GLU A 130 5.03 -4.31 -2.58
N ALA A 131 4.00 -4.11 -3.40
CA ALA A 131 2.67 -3.83 -2.90
C ALA A 131 1.57 -4.46 -3.75
N THR A 132 0.63 -5.11 -3.08
CA THR A 132 -0.61 -5.61 -3.67
C THR A 132 -1.78 -4.70 -3.33
N VAL A 133 -2.85 -4.74 -4.13
CA VAL A 133 -4.00 -3.85 -3.99
C VAL A 133 -5.33 -4.57 -4.25
N THR A 134 -6.40 -4.09 -3.63
CA THR A 134 -7.77 -4.48 -4.04
C THR A 134 -7.94 -4.20 -5.54
N SER A 135 -8.14 -5.24 -6.34
CA SER A 135 -8.03 -5.17 -7.80
C SER A 135 -9.24 -4.59 -8.52
N SER A 136 -10.39 -4.48 -7.87
CA SER A 136 -11.61 -3.94 -8.49
C SER A 136 -12.62 -3.39 -7.50
N LEU A 137 -13.39 -2.38 -7.93
CA LEU A 137 -14.57 -1.83 -7.26
C LEU A 137 -15.70 -1.69 -8.27
N THR A 138 -16.94 -1.70 -7.79
CA THR A 138 -18.12 -1.42 -8.60
C THR A 138 -18.99 -0.37 -7.94
N PHE A 139 -19.29 0.68 -8.66
CA PHE A 139 -20.28 1.69 -8.28
C PHE A 139 -21.57 1.47 -9.09
N THR A 140 -22.68 1.72 -8.44
CA THR A 140 -24.02 1.61 -9.01
C THR A 140 -24.75 2.94 -8.80
N SER A 141 -25.88 3.14 -9.45
CA SER A 141 -26.74 4.30 -9.20
C SER A 141 -27.25 4.45 -7.76
N ALA A 142 -27.03 3.43 -6.90
CA ALA A 142 -27.47 3.45 -5.50
C ALA A 142 -26.34 3.74 -4.50
N ASN A 143 -25.06 3.62 -4.89
CA ASN A 143 -23.90 3.80 -3.99
C ASN A 143 -22.80 4.69 -4.56
N TRP A 144 -23.05 5.37 -5.67
CA TRP A 144 -22.07 6.17 -6.39
C TRP A 144 -21.46 7.30 -5.56
N ASP A 145 -22.25 7.91 -4.68
CA ASP A 145 -21.88 9.00 -3.76
C ASP A 145 -21.25 8.52 -2.43
N THR A 146 -21.14 7.20 -2.27
CA THR A 146 -20.57 6.59 -1.08
C THR A 146 -19.14 6.13 -1.37
N ALA A 147 -18.15 6.78 -0.73
CA ALA A 147 -16.75 6.43 -0.90
C ALA A 147 -16.49 4.95 -0.56
N GLN A 148 -15.86 4.23 -1.47
CA GLN A 148 -15.44 2.84 -1.29
C GLN A 148 -13.95 2.76 -1.04
N ASN A 149 -13.56 1.96 -0.06
CA ASN A 149 -12.15 1.81 0.33
C ASN A 149 -11.44 0.79 -0.56
N VAL A 150 -10.21 1.15 -0.92
CA VAL A 150 -9.22 0.27 -1.56
C VAL A 150 -8.13 0.01 -0.54
N THR A 151 -7.83 -1.27 -0.30
CA THR A 151 -6.75 -1.68 0.58
C THR A 151 -5.49 -1.91 -0.24
N VAL A 152 -4.40 -1.30 0.20
CA VAL A 152 -3.04 -1.59 -0.26
C VAL A 152 -2.35 -2.39 0.84
N THR A 153 -1.60 -3.42 0.48
CA THR A 153 -0.89 -4.30 1.41
C THR A 153 0.55 -4.42 0.95
N GLY A 154 1.50 -4.12 1.83
CA GLY A 154 2.92 -4.36 1.58
C GLY A 154 3.21 -5.86 1.41
N VAL A 155 4.23 -6.17 0.68
CA VAL A 155 4.67 -7.54 0.42
C VAL A 155 6.09 -7.67 0.96
N ASP A 156 6.28 -8.69 1.80
CA ASP A 156 7.54 -9.04 2.41
C ASP A 156 8.48 -9.64 1.36
N ASP A 157 9.71 -9.16 1.32
CA ASP A 157 10.80 -9.83 0.63
C ASP A 157 12.05 -9.86 1.55
N ASP A 158 13.15 -10.39 1.14
CA ASP A 158 14.32 -10.59 2.02
C ASP A 158 15.52 -9.66 1.73
N PRO A 159 15.60 -8.95 0.58
CA PRO A 159 16.71 -8.06 0.25
C PRO A 159 16.68 -6.75 1.04
N ILE A 160 17.83 -6.32 1.53
CA ILE A 160 17.99 -4.96 2.07
C ILE A 160 18.14 -4.00 0.90
N ASP A 161 17.04 -3.51 0.33
CA ASP A 161 17.04 -2.65 -0.85
C ASP A 161 16.53 -1.22 -0.57
N GLY A 162 16.11 -0.97 0.68
CA GLY A 162 15.58 0.30 1.16
C GLY A 162 14.17 0.58 0.66
N ASP A 163 13.54 1.62 1.18
CA ASP A 163 12.16 1.97 0.83
C ASP A 163 11.94 2.01 -0.68
N GLN A 164 11.01 1.19 -1.18
CA GLN A 164 10.67 1.08 -2.60
C GLN A 164 9.41 1.88 -2.93
N THR A 165 9.30 2.29 -4.20
CA THR A 165 8.14 3.05 -4.67
C THR A 165 7.48 2.39 -5.87
N SER A 166 6.24 2.00 -5.70
CA SER A 166 5.38 1.48 -6.77
C SER A 166 4.29 2.47 -7.16
N THR A 167 3.71 2.27 -8.34
CA THR A 167 2.60 3.11 -8.85
C THR A 167 1.35 2.27 -8.98
N LEU A 168 0.26 2.69 -8.34
CA LEU A 168 -1.06 2.14 -8.59
C LEU A 168 -1.69 2.89 -9.76
N THR A 169 -2.26 2.16 -10.71
CA THR A 169 -3.08 2.70 -11.79
C THR A 169 -4.54 2.35 -11.53
N ILE A 170 -5.39 3.36 -11.52
CA ILE A 170 -6.84 3.28 -11.29
C ILE A 170 -7.52 3.61 -12.61
N SER A 171 -8.16 2.63 -13.22
CA SER A 171 -8.80 2.73 -14.54
C SER A 171 -10.25 2.28 -14.49
N ILE A 172 -11.09 2.86 -15.31
CA ILE A 172 -12.47 2.38 -15.54
C ILE A 172 -12.42 1.28 -16.61
N LEU A 173 -13.17 0.22 -16.42
CA LEU A 173 -13.27 -0.88 -17.37
C LEU A 173 -14.43 -0.61 -18.35
N ASP A 174 -14.19 0.15 -19.41
CA ASP A 174 -15.17 0.68 -20.36
C ASP A 174 -16.16 -0.37 -20.89
N VAL A 175 -15.70 -1.57 -21.21
CA VAL A 175 -16.53 -2.63 -21.85
C VAL A 175 -17.71 -3.13 -21.00
N VAL A 176 -17.76 -2.80 -19.72
CA VAL A 176 -18.78 -3.21 -18.75
C VAL A 176 -19.27 -2.06 -17.89
N SER A 177 -18.76 -0.87 -18.12
CA SER A 177 -19.11 0.35 -17.38
C SER A 177 -20.12 1.19 -18.15
N ASP A 178 -20.67 2.20 -17.49
CA ASP A 178 -21.51 3.23 -18.08
C ASP A 178 -20.74 3.98 -19.19
N ASP A 179 -21.32 4.06 -20.40
CA ASP A 179 -20.69 4.67 -21.58
C ASP A 179 -20.29 6.15 -21.37
N ASP A 180 -20.97 6.87 -20.47
CA ASP A 180 -20.63 8.26 -20.13
C ASP A 180 -19.27 8.36 -19.45
N PHE A 181 -18.78 7.30 -18.81
CA PHE A 181 -17.51 7.24 -18.13
C PHE A 181 -16.33 6.75 -18.99
N ASP A 182 -16.57 6.30 -20.24
CA ASP A 182 -15.55 5.73 -21.15
C ASP A 182 -14.34 6.67 -21.41
N ASN A 183 -14.54 7.96 -21.33
CA ASN A 183 -13.48 8.94 -21.61
C ASN A 183 -12.84 9.53 -20.32
N VAL A 184 -13.19 9.00 -19.15
CA VAL A 184 -12.59 9.47 -17.89
C VAL A 184 -11.14 8.97 -17.82
N PRO A 185 -10.16 9.87 -17.70
CA PRO A 185 -8.75 9.46 -17.71
C PRO A 185 -8.38 8.65 -16.46
N ASP A 186 -7.47 7.71 -16.66
CA ASP A 186 -6.84 6.97 -15.56
C ASP A 186 -6.22 7.92 -14.52
N ARG A 187 -6.23 7.49 -13.27
CA ARG A 187 -5.52 8.14 -12.17
C ARG A 187 -4.40 7.24 -11.68
N THR A 188 -3.32 7.87 -11.27
CA THR A 188 -2.20 7.17 -10.65
C THR A 188 -1.97 7.64 -9.22
N LEU A 189 -1.56 6.72 -8.37
CA LEU A 189 -1.21 6.94 -6.99
C LEU A 189 0.17 6.34 -6.73
N SER A 190 1.03 7.02 -5.96
CA SER A 190 2.33 6.51 -5.53
C SER A 190 2.17 5.79 -4.20
N VAL A 191 2.73 4.59 -4.10
CA VAL A 191 2.83 3.82 -2.86
C VAL A 191 4.29 3.72 -2.47
N THR A 192 4.61 3.95 -1.22
CA THR A 192 5.92 3.65 -0.65
C THR A 192 5.80 2.40 0.19
N THR A 193 6.62 1.39 -0.12
CA THR A 193 6.83 0.21 0.73
C THR A 193 8.10 0.45 1.54
N THR A 194 8.01 0.36 2.86
CA THR A 194 9.17 0.55 3.75
C THR A 194 9.85 -0.77 4.01
N ASP A 195 11.17 -0.80 3.76
CA ASP A 195 12.06 -1.93 4.03
C ASP A 195 12.16 -2.17 5.57
N ASP A 196 11.94 -3.39 6.04
CA ASP A 196 12.10 -3.78 7.44
C ASP A 196 13.26 -4.78 7.66
N ASP A 197 14.02 -5.11 6.60
CA ASP A 197 15.18 -5.95 6.67
C ASP A 197 16.40 -5.26 7.29
N VAL A 198 17.14 -6.01 8.10
CA VAL A 198 18.30 -5.50 8.83
C VAL A 198 19.51 -6.40 8.63
N ALA A 199 20.59 -5.82 8.11
CA ALA A 199 21.86 -6.48 7.98
C ALA A 199 22.36 -7.06 9.32
N GLY A 200 22.80 -8.30 9.28
CA GLY A 200 23.34 -8.98 10.45
C GLY A 200 23.68 -10.43 10.15
N PHE A 201 24.25 -11.09 11.14
CA PHE A 201 24.44 -12.53 11.11
C PHE A 201 24.22 -13.14 12.49
N THR A 202 23.82 -14.41 12.51
CA THR A 202 23.56 -15.19 13.71
C THR A 202 24.58 -16.31 13.81
N ILE A 203 25.17 -16.48 15.02
CA ILE A 203 26.07 -17.58 15.36
C ILE A 203 25.31 -18.58 16.23
N ALA A 204 25.42 -19.87 15.90
CA ALA A 204 24.88 -20.95 16.74
C ALA A 204 25.96 -21.99 17.06
N GLU A 205 26.29 -22.13 18.34
CA GLU A 205 27.24 -23.12 18.82
C GLU A 205 26.60 -24.51 18.94
N THR A 206 27.30 -25.55 18.50
CA THR A 206 26.89 -26.94 18.67
C THR A 206 26.79 -27.28 20.15
N ASN A 207 25.67 -27.80 20.61
CA ASN A 207 25.39 -28.09 22.02
C ASN A 207 25.50 -26.91 22.99
N GLY A 208 25.54 -25.64 22.47
CA GLY A 208 25.53 -24.40 23.26
C GLY A 208 26.89 -24.02 23.87
N SER A 209 27.99 -24.61 23.40
CA SER A 209 29.37 -24.26 23.75
C SER A 209 30.34 -24.83 22.73
N THR A 210 31.48 -24.17 22.55
CA THR A 210 32.54 -24.62 21.67
C THR A 210 33.75 -25.03 22.52
N GLY A 211 34.17 -26.31 22.37
CA GLY A 211 35.29 -26.84 23.12
C GLY A 211 36.10 -27.89 22.37
N VAL A 212 37.41 -27.80 22.46
CA VAL A 212 38.38 -28.65 21.82
C VAL A 212 39.41 -29.15 22.83
N THR A 213 40.27 -30.08 22.44
CA THR A 213 41.41 -30.56 23.22
C THR A 213 42.70 -30.37 22.46
N GLU A 214 43.82 -30.21 23.15
CA GLU A 214 45.16 -30.11 22.55
C GLU A 214 45.53 -31.34 21.72
N ALA A 215 44.89 -32.50 21.97
CA ALA A 215 45.02 -33.68 21.10
C ALA A 215 44.53 -33.48 19.66
N GLY A 216 44.15 -32.28 19.28
CA GLY A 216 43.70 -31.92 17.91
C GLY A 216 42.24 -32.27 17.65
N SER A 217 41.39 -32.32 18.66
CA SER A 217 39.95 -32.52 18.46
C SER A 217 39.34 -31.30 17.74
N THR A 218 38.18 -31.52 17.12
CA THR A 218 37.45 -30.45 16.42
C THR A 218 36.06 -30.26 17.02
N ASP A 219 35.59 -29.02 17.00
CA ASP A 219 34.21 -28.66 17.30
C ASP A 219 33.70 -27.68 16.25
N LEU A 220 32.38 -27.46 16.17
CA LEU A 220 31.71 -26.67 15.14
C LEU A 220 30.79 -25.64 15.76
N PHE A 221 30.75 -24.47 15.17
CA PHE A 221 29.62 -23.56 15.25
C PHE A 221 29.17 -23.16 13.84
N THR A 222 27.97 -22.65 13.70
CA THR A 222 27.44 -22.23 12.40
C THR A 222 27.20 -20.73 12.37
N VAL A 223 27.27 -20.15 11.16
CA VAL A 223 26.94 -18.75 10.89
C VAL A 223 25.90 -18.70 9.76
N VAL A 224 24.93 -17.80 9.85
CA VAL A 224 23.92 -17.54 8.83
C VAL A 224 23.65 -16.02 8.81
N LEU A 225 23.38 -15.44 7.64
CA LEU A 225 22.96 -14.02 7.57
C LEU A 225 21.50 -13.86 8.01
N ASN A 226 21.12 -12.65 8.41
CA ASN A 226 19.76 -12.32 8.86
C ASN A 226 18.88 -11.77 7.72
N ALA A 227 19.48 -11.26 6.64
CA ALA A 227 18.79 -10.72 5.47
C ALA A 227 19.59 -11.05 4.19
N GLN A 228 18.91 -11.00 3.05
CA GLN A 228 19.51 -11.33 1.75
C GLN A 228 20.44 -10.20 1.29
N PRO A 229 21.73 -10.48 1.01
CA PRO A 229 22.62 -9.48 0.48
C PRO A 229 22.38 -9.26 -1.03
N THR A 230 22.58 -8.04 -1.51
CA THR A 230 22.52 -7.70 -2.93
C THR A 230 23.79 -8.10 -3.67
N THR A 231 24.93 -8.17 -2.96
CA THR A 231 26.22 -8.71 -3.42
C THR A 231 26.78 -9.67 -2.36
N ASP A 232 27.90 -10.33 -2.67
CA ASP A 232 28.50 -11.30 -1.72
C ASP A 232 28.89 -10.62 -0.39
N VAL A 233 28.70 -11.34 0.72
CA VAL A 233 29.19 -10.98 2.06
C VAL A 233 30.28 -11.96 2.45
N VAL A 234 31.46 -11.44 2.73
CA VAL A 234 32.64 -12.21 3.15
C VAL A 234 32.89 -11.99 4.64
N LEU A 235 32.80 -13.05 5.42
CA LEU A 235 33.20 -13.05 6.82
C LEU A 235 34.66 -13.47 6.96
N THR A 236 35.42 -12.74 7.79
CA THR A 236 36.72 -13.14 8.28
C THR A 236 36.59 -13.68 9.69
N ILE A 237 37.23 -14.82 9.95
CA ILE A 237 37.16 -15.51 11.25
C ILE A 237 38.59 -15.72 11.74
N SER A 238 38.85 -15.27 12.95
CA SER A 238 40.18 -15.32 13.53
C SER A 238 40.16 -15.82 14.97
N SER A 239 41.18 -16.61 15.33
CA SER A 239 41.45 -16.98 16.73
C SER A 239 42.31 -15.91 17.41
N GLY A 240 41.95 -15.54 18.63
CA GLY A 240 42.74 -14.68 19.49
C GLY A 240 43.98 -15.36 20.04
N ASP A 241 43.99 -16.71 20.06
CA ASP A 241 45.15 -17.51 20.41
C ASP A 241 45.27 -18.73 19.48
N THR A 242 46.18 -18.64 18.51
CA THR A 242 46.41 -19.69 17.53
C THR A 242 47.33 -20.80 18.08
N GLY A 243 47.91 -20.64 19.25
CA GLY A 243 48.63 -21.66 19.97
C GLY A 243 47.68 -22.68 20.63
N GLU A 244 46.46 -22.24 20.93
CA GLU A 244 45.42 -23.04 21.57
C GLU A 244 44.41 -23.62 20.60
N ALA A 245 43.92 -22.78 19.67
CA ALA A 245 42.92 -23.17 18.73
C ALA A 245 43.08 -22.43 17.39
N THR A 246 42.92 -23.18 16.31
CA THR A 246 42.79 -22.66 14.94
C THR A 246 41.36 -22.77 14.46
N VAL A 247 40.99 -21.97 13.45
CA VAL A 247 39.61 -21.84 12.98
C VAL A 247 39.54 -21.74 11.46
N THR A 248 38.43 -22.14 10.83
CA THR A 248 38.10 -21.77 9.45
C THR A 248 38.22 -20.26 9.29
N SER A 249 39.04 -19.78 8.36
CA SER A 249 39.46 -18.37 8.30
C SER A 249 38.47 -17.44 7.59
N SER A 250 37.53 -17.98 6.79
CA SER A 250 36.54 -17.17 6.07
C SER A 250 35.32 -17.98 5.63
N LEU A 251 34.18 -17.30 5.53
CA LEU A 251 32.97 -17.76 4.87
C LEU A 251 32.56 -16.76 3.83
N THR A 252 31.82 -17.22 2.80
CA THR A 252 31.21 -16.32 1.80
C THR A 252 29.74 -16.67 1.66
N PHE A 253 28.91 -15.66 1.85
CA PHE A 253 27.48 -15.73 1.60
C PHE A 253 27.14 -14.96 0.33
N THR A 254 26.19 -15.48 -0.42
CA THR A 254 25.68 -14.91 -1.67
C THR A 254 24.18 -14.76 -1.57
N ALA A 255 23.53 -14.04 -2.47
CA ALA A 255 22.07 -13.96 -2.55
C ALA A 255 21.36 -15.34 -2.67
N ALA A 256 22.10 -16.40 -3.03
CA ALA A 256 21.53 -17.74 -3.18
C ALA A 256 21.70 -18.67 -1.98
N ASN A 257 22.55 -18.31 -1.00
CA ASN A 257 22.85 -19.16 0.16
C ASN A 257 22.91 -18.41 1.50
N TRP A 258 22.45 -17.18 1.53
CA TRP A 258 22.51 -16.31 2.71
C TRP A 258 21.77 -16.88 3.94
N ASP A 259 20.63 -17.57 3.70
CA ASP A 259 19.76 -18.22 4.68
C ASP A 259 20.24 -19.64 5.06
N THR A 260 21.33 -20.12 4.43
CA THR A 260 21.86 -21.46 4.69
C THR A 260 23.05 -21.37 5.64
N ALA A 261 22.89 -21.90 6.84
CA ALA A 261 23.94 -21.91 7.85
C ALA A 261 25.20 -22.61 7.33
N GLN A 262 26.36 -21.94 7.47
CA GLN A 262 27.66 -22.46 7.08
C GLN A 262 28.48 -22.81 8.32
N ASP A 263 29.20 -23.93 8.24
CA ASP A 263 30.01 -24.48 9.33
C ASP A 263 31.35 -23.75 9.50
N VAL A 264 31.69 -23.39 10.71
CA VAL A 264 33.01 -22.97 11.12
C VAL A 264 33.61 -24.04 11.99
N THR A 265 34.69 -24.65 11.52
CA THR A 265 35.44 -25.67 12.27
C THR A 265 36.48 -25.01 13.14
N VAL A 266 36.46 -25.34 14.43
CA VAL A 266 37.50 -25.03 15.41
C VAL A 266 38.30 -26.29 15.65
N THR A 267 39.64 -26.17 15.67
CA THR A 267 40.55 -27.30 15.91
C THR A 267 41.52 -26.93 17.03
N GLY A 268 41.61 -27.73 18.05
CA GLY A 268 42.60 -27.62 19.11
C GLY A 268 44.03 -27.78 18.61
N VAL A 269 44.96 -27.07 19.21
CA VAL A 269 46.38 -27.09 18.87
C VAL A 269 47.14 -27.68 20.06
N ASP A 270 48.00 -28.65 19.77
CA ASP A 270 48.84 -29.34 20.73
C ASP A 270 50.07 -28.47 21.08
N ASP A 271 50.38 -28.36 22.39
CA ASP A 271 51.67 -27.87 22.84
C ASP A 271 52.20 -28.81 23.95
N ASP A 272 53.35 -28.52 24.55
CA ASP A 272 53.96 -29.41 25.59
C ASP A 272 53.90 -28.71 26.97
N ILE A 273 53.01 -27.74 27.20
CA ILE A 273 52.94 -26.94 28.41
C ILE A 273 51.78 -27.43 29.31
N VAL A 274 52.09 -27.83 30.49
CA VAL A 274 51.07 -28.15 31.50
C VAL A 274 50.50 -26.87 32.09
N ASP A 275 49.56 -26.23 31.42
CA ASP A 275 48.95 -24.94 31.85
C ASP A 275 47.49 -25.02 32.25
N GLY A 276 46.86 -26.20 32.02
CA GLY A 276 45.43 -26.46 32.26
C GLY A 276 44.57 -25.88 31.16
N SER A 277 43.26 -26.08 31.25
CA SER A 277 42.34 -25.65 30.18
C SER A 277 42.40 -24.12 29.98
N VAL A 278 42.69 -23.72 28.75
CA VAL A 278 42.77 -22.33 28.32
C VAL A 278 41.51 -21.91 27.56
N THR A 279 41.11 -20.64 27.75
CA THR A 279 39.94 -20.09 27.00
C THR A 279 40.43 -19.03 26.03
N SER A 280 40.22 -19.23 24.76
CA SER A 280 40.47 -18.28 23.68
C SER A 280 39.19 -17.70 23.08
N THR A 281 39.31 -16.59 22.37
CA THR A 281 38.18 -15.93 21.73
C THR A 281 38.32 -16.04 20.22
N ILE A 282 37.30 -16.59 19.56
CA ILE A 282 37.15 -16.51 18.10
C ILE A 282 36.37 -15.24 17.79
N THR A 283 36.88 -14.41 16.88
CA THR A 283 36.17 -13.23 16.36
C THR A 283 35.68 -13.51 14.94
N VAL A 284 34.40 -13.22 14.71
CA VAL A 284 33.74 -13.27 13.40
C VAL A 284 33.40 -11.85 12.99
N ALA A 285 33.95 -11.38 11.90
CA ALA A 285 33.83 -9.99 11.45
C ALA A 285 33.51 -9.92 9.95
N ILE A 286 32.74 -8.92 9.54
CA ILE A 286 32.53 -8.61 8.12
C ILE A 286 33.85 -8.11 7.52
N ASN A 287 34.17 -8.53 6.30
CA ASN A 287 35.26 -7.97 5.50
C ASN A 287 34.69 -6.88 4.57
N ASP A 288 34.55 -5.66 5.09
CA ASP A 288 33.92 -4.51 4.42
C ASP A 288 34.40 -4.30 2.96
N GLY A 289 35.71 -4.44 2.73
CA GLY A 289 36.30 -4.23 1.40
C GLY A 289 35.94 -5.31 0.35
N SER A 290 35.20 -6.34 0.72
CA SER A 290 34.81 -7.48 -0.14
C SER A 290 33.38 -7.93 0.08
N SER A 291 32.61 -7.13 0.81
CA SER A 291 31.22 -7.44 1.22
C SER A 291 30.24 -6.41 0.66
N ASP A 292 28.96 -6.75 0.73
CA ASP A 292 27.86 -5.84 0.48
C ASP A 292 27.92 -4.64 1.45
N ASP A 293 27.87 -3.42 0.92
CA ASP A 293 27.98 -2.18 1.70
C ASP A 293 26.91 -2.06 2.81
N ASN A 294 25.73 -2.72 2.64
CA ASN A 294 24.69 -2.75 3.66
C ASN A 294 25.15 -3.47 4.95
N PHE A 295 26.13 -4.37 4.84
CA PHE A 295 26.68 -5.12 5.97
C PHE A 295 27.89 -4.46 6.65
N ASP A 296 28.47 -3.38 6.11
CA ASP A 296 29.65 -2.72 6.64
C ASP A 296 29.53 -2.25 8.11
N ALA A 297 28.30 -1.91 8.52
CA ALA A 297 28.04 -1.43 9.88
C ALA A 297 27.76 -2.55 10.90
N VAL A 298 27.74 -3.82 10.45
CA VAL A 298 27.45 -4.97 11.32
C VAL A 298 28.59 -5.19 12.29
N ALA A 299 28.27 -5.21 13.57
CA ALA A 299 29.28 -5.38 14.62
C ALA A 299 29.87 -6.80 14.64
N ASP A 300 31.17 -6.87 14.91
CA ASP A 300 31.85 -8.15 15.15
C ASP A 300 31.17 -8.94 16.26
N GLN A 301 31.09 -10.25 16.09
CA GLN A 301 30.63 -11.19 17.14
C GLN A 301 31.75 -12.12 17.57
N THR A 302 31.64 -12.65 18.77
CA THR A 302 32.70 -13.51 19.35
C THR A 302 32.12 -14.81 19.89
N VAL A 303 32.90 -15.88 19.74
CA VAL A 303 32.68 -17.20 20.34
C VAL A 303 33.80 -17.50 21.31
N SER A 304 33.46 -17.96 22.51
CA SER A 304 34.42 -18.41 23.51
C SER A 304 34.75 -19.88 23.32
N VAL A 305 35.99 -20.22 23.12
CA VAL A 305 36.46 -21.60 22.91
C VAL A 305 37.32 -22.03 24.10
N THR A 306 37.05 -23.19 24.63
CA THR A 306 37.88 -23.83 25.69
C THR A 306 38.73 -24.92 25.09
N THR A 307 40.05 -24.81 25.16
CA THR A 307 40.99 -25.88 24.83
C THR A 307 41.33 -26.63 26.14
N THR A 308 41.15 -27.93 26.12
CA THR A 308 41.45 -28.79 27.27
C THR A 308 42.86 -29.32 27.12
N ASP A 309 43.73 -29.02 28.15
CA ASP A 309 45.11 -29.47 28.30
C ASP A 309 45.11 -31.01 28.46
N ASP A 310 45.95 -31.72 27.72
CA ASP A 310 46.14 -33.18 27.84
C ASP A 310 47.61 -33.53 28.33
N ASP A 311 48.39 -32.52 28.67
CA ASP A 311 49.71 -32.71 29.20
C ASP A 311 49.74 -33.07 30.70
N VAL A 312 50.68 -33.81 31.08
CA VAL A 312 50.85 -34.28 32.46
C VAL A 312 52.31 -34.08 32.92
N ALA A 313 52.47 -33.30 33.99
CA ALA A 313 53.80 -33.12 34.59
C ALA A 313 54.39 -34.48 35.03
N GLY A 314 55.57 -34.76 34.51
CA GLY A 314 56.24 -36.01 34.80
C GLY A 314 57.73 -35.99 34.46
N PHE A 315 58.46 -37.05 34.84
CA PHE A 315 59.82 -37.29 34.43
C PHE A 315 60.05 -38.76 34.10
N THR A 316 60.89 -39.02 33.12
CA THR A 316 61.29 -40.36 32.75
C THR A 316 62.66 -40.70 33.35
N ILE A 317 62.74 -41.85 34.03
CA ILE A 317 64.03 -42.39 34.53
C ILE A 317 64.51 -43.40 33.51
N ALA A 318 65.70 -43.14 32.92
CA ALA A 318 66.41 -44.09 32.07
C ALA A 318 67.55 -44.73 32.85
N GLU A 319 67.57 -46.05 33.02
CA GLU A 319 68.73 -46.78 33.54
C GLU A 319 69.77 -46.95 32.44
N THR A 320 70.98 -46.46 32.66
CA THR A 320 72.15 -46.74 31.80
C THR A 320 72.86 -47.93 32.30
N ASN A 321 72.88 -49.02 31.54
CA ASN A 321 73.69 -50.23 31.77
C ASN A 321 75.18 -49.96 31.49
#